data_82b02582925e7a40d7bc92ef9aeebca8
#
_entry.id   82b02582925e7a40d7bc92ef9aeebca8
#
_cell.length_a   1.000
_cell.length_b   1.000
_cell.length_c   1.000
_cell.angle_alpha   90.00
_cell.angle_beta   90.00
_cell.angle_gamma   90.00
#
_symmetry.space_group_name_H-M   'P 1'
#
loop_
_entity.id
_entity.type
_entity.pdbx_description
1 polymer ?
#
loop_
_entity_poly.entity_id
_entity_poly.type
_entity_poly.pdbx_seq_one_letter_code
_entity_poly.pdbx_strand_id
1 'polypeptide(L)'
;MKPWFMSAVMFPMFLPDGTFIDKLIRVLIAITLFEAAYMAEVVRGGLQALPKGQYEAAKSLGMGYWRMNALIILPQALKLVIPGIANTLLALVKDTPLIFVVGLMELAGMIGLAKTNPKWLGMAMEGYVFAGLVFWVICYAMSRYSQNLEKKLSTER
;
A
#
# COMPACT_ATOMS: atom_id res chain seq x y z
N MET A 1 15.51 -2.08 3.63
CA MET A 1 15.31 -1.59 5.03
C MET A 1 13.82 -1.38 5.25
N LYS A 2 13.30 -1.76 6.42
CA LYS A 2 11.85 -1.59 6.69
C LYS A 2 11.55 -0.11 7.01
N PRO A 3 10.41 0.45 6.55
CA PRO A 3 10.11 1.89 6.66
C PRO A 3 10.09 2.40 8.11
N TRP A 4 9.70 1.57 9.07
CA TRP A 4 9.69 1.93 10.49
C TRP A 4 11.09 2.22 11.06
N PHE A 5 12.11 1.49 10.59
CA PHE A 5 13.49 1.72 11.02
C PHE A 5 14.01 3.08 10.52
N MET A 6 13.70 3.42 9.27
CA MET A 6 14.05 4.74 8.71
C MET A 6 13.38 5.87 9.49
N SER A 7 12.10 5.72 9.84
CA SER A 7 11.37 6.77 10.56
C SER A 7 11.82 6.93 12.03
N ALA A 8 12.13 5.84 12.70
CA ALA A 8 12.49 5.87 14.13
C ALA A 8 13.93 6.27 14.38
N VAL A 9 14.85 5.84 13.53
CA VAL A 9 16.29 5.93 13.78
C VAL A 9 17.01 6.87 12.80
N MET A 10 16.79 6.69 11.49
CA MET A 10 17.57 7.43 10.50
C MET A 10 17.07 8.85 10.28
N PHE A 11 15.77 9.07 10.27
CA PHE A 11 15.20 10.38 9.95
C PHE A 11 15.61 11.48 10.96
N PRO A 12 15.63 11.23 12.29
CA PRO A 12 16.13 12.22 13.25
C PRO A 12 17.61 12.58 13.07
N MET A 13 18.44 11.67 12.55
CA MET A 13 19.88 11.92 12.37
C MET A 13 20.19 12.94 11.28
N PHE A 14 19.26 13.19 10.36
CA PHE A 14 19.43 14.15 9.27
C PHE A 14 18.81 15.53 9.55
N LEU A 15 18.18 15.70 10.72
CA LEU A 15 17.54 16.96 11.09
C LEU A 15 18.52 17.79 11.97
N PRO A 16 18.52 19.13 11.79
CA PRO A 16 19.26 20.01 12.67
C PRO A 16 18.83 19.86 14.13
N ASP A 17 19.80 20.01 15.05
CA ASP A 17 19.53 19.95 16.49
C ASP A 17 18.43 20.95 16.88
N GLY A 18 17.42 20.46 17.62
CA GLY A 18 16.27 21.25 18.07
C GLY A 18 15.00 21.15 17.21
N THR A 19 15.03 20.45 16.07
CA THR A 19 13.81 20.20 15.28
C THR A 19 13.10 18.93 15.74
N PHE A 20 11.98 19.10 16.44
CA PHE A 20 11.12 17.98 16.86
C PHE A 20 10.00 17.75 15.83
N ILE A 21 10.13 16.73 15.00
CA ILE A 21 9.03 16.26 14.16
C ILE A 21 8.29 15.14 14.90
N ASP A 22 6.97 15.25 14.99
CA ASP A 22 6.15 14.23 15.63
C ASP A 22 6.41 12.84 15.02
N LYS A 23 6.41 11.81 15.86
CA LYS A 23 6.56 10.41 15.43
C LYS A 23 5.58 10.02 14.34
N LEU A 24 4.33 10.44 14.44
CA LEU A 24 3.29 10.14 13.48
C LEU A 24 3.66 10.68 12.09
N ILE A 25 4.10 11.93 12.02
CA ILE A 25 4.49 12.57 10.74
C ILE A 25 5.70 11.86 10.13
N ARG A 26 6.69 11.50 10.93
CA ARG A 26 7.87 10.76 10.46
C ARG A 26 7.50 9.40 9.87
N VAL A 27 6.61 8.66 10.56
CA VAL A 27 6.13 7.36 10.09
C VAL A 27 5.33 7.51 8.80
N LEU A 28 4.44 8.50 8.73
CA LEU A 28 3.64 8.77 7.52
C LEU A 28 4.53 9.09 6.32
N ILE A 29 5.54 9.96 6.49
CA ILE A 29 6.47 10.27 5.39
C ILE A 29 7.23 9.01 4.95
N ALA A 30 7.76 8.22 5.89
CA ALA A 30 8.54 7.03 5.57
C ALA A 30 7.70 5.96 4.85
N ILE A 31 6.47 5.70 5.32
CA ILE A 31 5.56 4.75 4.68
C ILE A 31 5.15 5.27 3.30
N THR A 32 4.79 6.55 3.18
CA THR A 32 4.39 7.14 1.91
C THR A 32 5.49 7.03 0.85
N LEU A 33 6.73 7.35 1.19
CA LEU A 33 7.86 7.24 0.27
C LEU A 33 8.14 5.78 -0.14
N PHE A 34 8.02 4.86 0.82
CA PHE A 34 8.22 3.44 0.57
C PHE A 34 7.14 2.88 -0.37
N GLU A 35 5.87 3.16 -0.06
CA GLU A 35 4.73 2.72 -0.88
C GLU A 35 4.71 3.39 -2.25
N ALA A 36 5.12 4.66 -2.35
CA ALA A 36 5.26 5.35 -3.63
C ALA A 36 6.29 4.67 -4.54
N ALA A 37 7.41 4.17 -3.99
CA ALA A 37 8.40 3.42 -4.75
C ALA A 37 7.83 2.09 -5.25
N TYR A 38 7.08 1.35 -4.42
CA TYR A 38 6.38 0.13 -4.82
C TYR A 38 5.33 0.41 -5.91
N MET A 39 4.54 1.45 -5.73
CA MET A 39 3.51 1.85 -6.69
C MET A 39 4.13 2.22 -8.05
N ALA A 40 5.27 2.92 -8.03
CA ALA A 40 6.01 3.26 -9.26
C ALA A 40 6.46 2.00 -10.01
N GLU A 41 6.92 0.96 -9.30
CA GLU A 41 7.28 -0.32 -9.91
C GLU A 41 6.07 -1.08 -10.49
N VAL A 42 4.93 -1.04 -9.82
CA VAL A 42 3.68 -1.61 -10.33
C VAL A 42 3.26 -0.93 -11.64
N VAL A 43 3.31 0.40 -11.67
CA VAL A 43 2.99 1.19 -12.88
C VAL A 43 4.00 0.90 -13.99
N ARG A 44 5.29 0.87 -13.68
CA ARG A 44 6.35 0.55 -14.64
C ARG A 44 6.15 -0.84 -15.24
N GLY A 45 5.85 -1.83 -14.39
CA GLY A 45 5.57 -3.20 -14.82
C GLY A 45 4.37 -3.29 -15.77
N GLY A 46 3.29 -2.59 -15.46
CA GLY A 46 2.10 -2.54 -16.32
C GLY A 46 2.36 -1.90 -17.69
N LEU A 47 3.15 -0.83 -17.73
CA LEU A 47 3.57 -0.20 -18.99
C LEU A 47 4.46 -1.13 -19.82
N GLN A 48 5.38 -1.85 -19.18
CA GLN A 48 6.28 -2.79 -19.86
C GLN A 48 5.58 -4.08 -20.34
N ALA A 49 4.47 -4.44 -19.74
CA ALA A 49 3.67 -5.61 -20.14
C ALA A 49 2.91 -5.41 -21.46
N LEU A 50 2.81 -4.18 -21.96
CA LEU A 50 2.15 -3.89 -23.22
C LEU A 50 3.00 -4.40 -24.41
N PRO A 51 2.36 -5.07 -25.40
CA PRO A 51 3.03 -5.51 -26.61
C PRO A 51 3.64 -4.33 -27.37
N LYS A 52 4.91 -4.46 -27.82
CA LYS A 52 5.58 -3.44 -28.63
C LYS A 52 4.83 -3.07 -29.90
N GLY A 53 4.08 -4.01 -30.46
CA GLY A 53 3.24 -3.78 -31.64
C GLY A 53 2.19 -2.67 -31.48
N GLN A 54 1.72 -2.41 -30.24
CA GLN A 54 0.81 -1.28 -29.98
C GLN A 54 1.49 0.07 -30.24
N TYR A 55 2.76 0.18 -29.82
CA TYR A 55 3.57 1.37 -30.06
C TYR A 55 3.91 1.54 -31.55
N GLU A 56 4.22 0.43 -32.22
CA GLU A 56 4.58 0.44 -33.66
C GLU A 56 3.36 0.77 -34.53
N ALA A 57 2.21 0.17 -34.23
CA ALA A 57 0.97 0.47 -34.96
C ALA A 57 0.55 1.95 -34.79
N ALA A 58 0.62 2.47 -33.59
CA ALA A 58 0.30 3.88 -33.34
C ALA A 58 1.26 4.85 -34.09
N LYS A 59 2.55 4.51 -34.13
CA LYS A 59 3.54 5.28 -34.89
C LYS A 59 3.28 5.21 -36.40
N SER A 60 2.90 4.06 -36.93
CA SER A 60 2.54 3.88 -38.36
C SER A 60 1.35 4.70 -38.77
N LEU A 61 0.43 5.00 -37.84
CA LEU A 61 -0.70 5.92 -38.04
C LEU A 61 -0.29 7.42 -37.90
N GLY A 62 1.00 7.71 -37.73
CA GLY A 62 1.50 9.08 -37.60
C GLY A 62 1.16 9.74 -36.27
N MET A 63 0.81 8.95 -35.24
CA MET A 63 0.47 9.51 -33.92
C MET A 63 1.70 10.04 -33.19
N GLY A 64 1.62 11.30 -32.75
CA GLY A 64 2.63 11.87 -31.88
C GLY A 64 2.66 11.21 -30.49
N TYR A 65 3.79 11.30 -29.78
CA TYR A 65 4.05 10.67 -28.49
C TYR A 65 2.91 10.87 -27.48
N TRP A 66 2.43 12.09 -27.29
CA TRP A 66 1.38 12.39 -26.31
C TRP A 66 0.03 11.78 -26.66
N ARG A 67 -0.37 11.85 -27.95
CA ARG A 67 -1.62 11.26 -28.42
C ARG A 67 -1.59 9.73 -28.32
N MET A 68 -0.49 9.11 -28.71
CA MET A 68 -0.30 7.67 -28.60
C MET A 68 -0.43 7.20 -27.14
N ASN A 69 0.29 7.88 -26.23
CA ASN A 69 0.24 7.49 -24.81
C ASN A 69 -1.15 7.72 -24.20
N ALA A 70 -1.77 8.87 -24.44
CA ALA A 70 -3.07 9.20 -23.83
C ALA A 70 -4.23 8.34 -24.34
N LEU A 71 -4.26 8.03 -25.64
CA LEU A 71 -5.42 7.37 -26.24
C LEU A 71 -5.29 5.85 -26.38
N ILE A 72 -4.05 5.33 -26.47
CA ILE A 72 -3.82 3.89 -26.73
C ILE A 72 -3.11 3.23 -25.56
N ILE A 73 -1.95 3.74 -25.16
CA ILE A 73 -1.06 3.05 -24.21
C ILE A 73 -1.60 3.14 -22.78
N LEU A 74 -1.92 4.33 -22.32
CA LEU A 74 -2.33 4.56 -20.92
C LEU A 74 -3.63 3.84 -20.54
N PRO A 75 -4.70 3.85 -21.36
CA PRO A 75 -5.93 3.10 -21.05
C PRO A 75 -5.70 1.59 -20.95
N GLN A 76 -4.85 1.04 -21.82
CA GLN A 76 -4.49 -0.39 -21.76
C GLN A 76 -3.59 -0.71 -20.56
N ALA A 77 -2.59 0.12 -20.30
CA ALA A 77 -1.71 -0.03 -19.15
C ALA A 77 -2.46 0.04 -17.82
N LEU A 78 -3.42 0.96 -17.67
CA LEU A 78 -4.23 1.08 -16.46
C LEU A 78 -4.99 -0.20 -16.15
N LYS A 79 -5.52 -0.90 -17.14
CA LYS A 79 -6.20 -2.19 -16.93
C LYS A 79 -5.26 -3.26 -16.35
N LEU A 80 -3.96 -3.21 -16.68
CA LEU A 80 -2.95 -4.11 -16.14
C LEU A 80 -2.43 -3.69 -14.76
N VAL A 81 -2.40 -2.38 -14.50
CA VAL A 81 -1.86 -1.80 -13.26
C VAL A 81 -2.86 -1.86 -12.11
N ILE A 82 -4.17 -1.67 -12.37
CA ILE A 82 -5.21 -1.58 -11.33
C ILE A 82 -5.21 -2.76 -10.36
N PRO A 83 -5.10 -4.05 -10.80
CA PRO A 83 -5.02 -5.17 -9.87
C PRO A 83 -3.79 -5.12 -8.97
N GLY A 84 -2.65 -4.70 -9.53
CA GLY A 84 -1.41 -4.49 -8.77
C GLY A 84 -1.55 -3.42 -7.70
N ILE A 85 -2.17 -2.28 -8.02
CA ILE A 85 -2.49 -1.22 -7.06
C ILE A 85 -3.36 -1.75 -5.93
N ALA A 86 -4.42 -2.49 -6.25
CA ALA A 86 -5.31 -3.06 -5.25
C ALA A 86 -4.57 -4.03 -4.30
N ASN A 87 -3.65 -4.83 -4.82
CA ASN A 87 -2.81 -5.72 -4.01
C ASN A 87 -1.82 -4.95 -3.11
N THR A 88 -1.25 -3.85 -3.60
CA THR A 88 -0.38 -2.97 -2.80
C THR A 88 -1.16 -2.33 -1.65
N LEU A 89 -2.39 -1.86 -1.89
CA LEU A 89 -3.26 -1.33 -0.84
C LEU A 89 -3.63 -2.39 0.21
N LEU A 90 -3.87 -3.63 -0.23
CA LEU A 90 -4.09 -4.76 0.70
C LEU A 90 -2.87 -5.04 1.59
N ALA A 91 -1.66 -4.98 1.01
CA ALA A 91 -0.43 -5.13 1.76
C ALA A 91 -0.27 -4.02 2.80
N LEU A 92 -0.53 -2.76 2.43
CA LEU A 92 -0.47 -1.60 3.32
C LEU A 92 -1.39 -1.76 4.55
N VAL A 93 -2.62 -2.26 4.36
CA VAL A 93 -3.54 -2.54 5.48
C VAL A 93 -2.97 -3.62 6.40
N LYS A 94 -2.35 -4.67 5.85
CA LYS A 94 -1.72 -5.74 6.64
C LYS A 94 -0.45 -5.29 7.38
N ASP A 95 0.22 -4.25 6.88
CA ASP A 95 1.41 -3.68 7.50
C ASP A 95 1.08 -2.69 8.63
N THR A 96 -0.19 -2.28 8.79
CA THR A 96 -0.63 -1.38 9.87
C THR A 96 -0.15 -1.83 11.26
N PRO A 97 -0.22 -3.11 11.68
CA PRO A 97 0.28 -3.54 12.99
C PRO A 97 1.78 -3.31 13.22
N LEU A 98 2.59 -3.15 12.17
CA LEU A 98 4.02 -2.86 12.30
C LEU A 98 4.31 -1.47 12.88
N ILE A 99 3.34 -0.56 12.82
CA ILE A 99 3.43 0.78 13.39
C ILE A 99 3.60 0.73 14.92
N PHE A 100 3.09 -0.31 15.57
CA PHE A 100 3.27 -0.56 17.00
C PHE A 100 4.76 -0.61 17.40
N VAL A 101 5.64 -1.13 16.55
CA VAL A 101 7.09 -1.21 16.81
C VAL A 101 7.72 0.18 16.98
N VAL A 102 7.15 1.20 16.36
CA VAL A 102 7.58 2.61 16.48
C VAL A 102 6.96 3.30 17.71
N GLY A 103 6.10 2.59 18.45
CA GLY A 103 5.42 3.09 19.64
C GLY A 103 4.20 3.97 19.32
N LEU A 104 3.59 3.78 18.16
CA LEU A 104 2.26 4.33 17.86
C LEU A 104 1.21 3.28 18.20
N MET A 105 0.13 3.74 18.85
CA MET A 105 -0.98 2.87 19.22
C MET A 105 -1.87 2.60 18.02
N GLU A 106 -2.03 1.32 17.73
CA GLU A 106 -2.99 0.80 16.76
C GLU A 106 -3.85 -0.29 17.46
N LEU A 107 -4.71 -0.99 16.73
CA LEU A 107 -5.67 -1.92 17.32
C LEU A 107 -5.01 -3.01 18.19
N ALA A 108 -3.94 -3.65 17.69
CA ALA A 108 -3.25 -4.70 18.46
C ALA A 108 -2.47 -4.12 19.64
N GLY A 109 -1.91 -2.92 19.49
CA GLY A 109 -1.24 -2.18 20.56
C GLY A 109 -2.21 -1.76 21.68
N MET A 110 -3.43 -1.34 21.33
CA MET A 110 -4.48 -1.01 22.29
C MET A 110 -4.89 -2.24 23.13
N ILE A 111 -4.97 -3.41 22.51
CA ILE A 111 -5.23 -4.67 23.23
C ILE A 111 -4.05 -5.01 24.16
N GLY A 112 -2.82 -4.78 23.67
CA GLY A 112 -1.61 -4.92 24.47
C GLY A 112 -1.62 -4.08 25.74
N LEU A 113 -2.14 -2.86 25.71
CA LEU A 113 -2.35 -2.02 26.88
C LEU A 113 -3.54 -2.48 27.73
N ALA A 114 -4.66 -2.85 27.11
CA ALA A 114 -5.85 -3.29 27.84
C ALA A 114 -5.54 -4.47 28.79
N LYS A 115 -4.70 -5.42 28.37
CA LYS A 115 -4.31 -6.56 29.21
C LYS A 115 -3.54 -6.20 30.48
N THR A 116 -2.98 -4.99 30.59
CA THR A 116 -2.33 -4.51 31.81
C THR A 116 -3.32 -3.94 32.83
N ASN A 117 -4.59 -3.73 32.41
CA ASN A 117 -5.64 -3.26 33.29
C ASN A 117 -6.20 -4.43 34.11
N PRO A 118 -6.34 -4.29 35.45
CA PRO A 118 -6.86 -5.35 36.33
C PRO A 118 -8.21 -5.95 35.89
N LYS A 119 -9.07 -5.15 35.24
CA LYS A 119 -10.40 -5.60 34.76
C LYS A 119 -10.31 -6.53 33.53
N TRP A 120 -9.19 -6.53 32.80
CA TRP A 120 -8.96 -7.32 31.60
C TRP A 120 -7.87 -8.36 31.76
N LEU A 121 -7.41 -8.56 32.99
CA LEU A 121 -6.43 -9.59 33.33
C LEU A 121 -6.99 -10.99 32.97
N GLY A 122 -6.27 -11.69 32.08
CA GLY A 122 -6.68 -13.01 31.59
C GLY A 122 -7.45 -13.00 30.27
N MET A 123 -7.97 -11.86 29.80
CA MET A 123 -8.75 -11.74 28.56
C MET A 123 -7.93 -11.31 27.33
N ALA A 124 -6.60 -11.55 27.36
CA ALA A 124 -5.75 -11.15 26.25
C ALA A 124 -6.07 -11.90 24.95
N MET A 125 -6.45 -13.17 25.05
CA MET A 125 -6.76 -14.01 23.89
C MET A 125 -8.02 -13.50 23.17
N GLU A 126 -9.07 -13.18 23.91
CA GLU A 126 -10.32 -12.63 23.38
C GLU A 126 -10.08 -11.32 22.64
N GLY A 127 -9.24 -10.44 23.19
CA GLY A 127 -8.87 -9.19 22.56
C GLY A 127 -8.15 -9.43 21.22
N TYR A 128 -7.18 -10.33 21.18
CA TYR A 128 -6.46 -10.64 19.93
C TYR A 128 -7.32 -11.37 18.91
N VAL A 129 -8.23 -12.24 19.34
CA VAL A 129 -9.22 -12.88 18.46
C VAL A 129 -10.14 -11.82 17.85
N PHE A 130 -10.62 -10.85 18.66
CA PHE A 130 -11.43 -9.75 18.16
C PHE A 130 -10.67 -8.91 17.11
N ALA A 131 -9.43 -8.51 17.40
CA ALA A 131 -8.61 -7.78 16.43
C ALA A 131 -8.39 -8.59 15.15
N GLY A 132 -8.08 -9.87 15.29
CA GLY A 132 -7.90 -10.78 14.14
C GLY A 132 -9.15 -10.87 13.27
N LEU A 133 -10.34 -10.94 13.87
CA LEU A 133 -11.60 -10.93 13.14
C LEU A 133 -11.83 -9.62 12.40
N VAL A 134 -11.57 -8.48 13.04
CA VAL A 134 -11.69 -7.16 12.38
C VAL A 134 -10.77 -7.07 11.18
N PHE A 135 -9.49 -7.40 11.34
CA PHE A 135 -8.53 -7.42 10.22
C PHE A 135 -8.93 -8.42 9.13
N TRP A 136 -9.41 -9.60 9.53
CA TRP A 136 -9.86 -10.61 8.58
C TRP A 136 -11.03 -10.12 7.72
N VAL A 137 -12.05 -9.50 8.33
CA VAL A 137 -13.21 -8.94 7.62
C VAL A 137 -12.77 -7.86 6.62
N ILE A 138 -11.91 -6.93 7.05
CA ILE A 138 -11.39 -5.86 6.19
C ILE A 138 -10.61 -6.45 5.02
N CYS A 139 -9.63 -7.32 5.29
CA CYS A 139 -8.80 -7.95 4.27
C CYS A 139 -9.63 -8.82 3.31
N TYR A 140 -10.63 -9.55 3.82
CA TYR A 140 -11.53 -10.36 3.01
C TYR A 140 -12.36 -9.49 2.06
N ALA A 141 -12.98 -8.42 2.59
CA ALA A 141 -13.77 -7.49 1.77
C ALA A 141 -12.93 -6.85 0.66
N MET A 142 -11.74 -6.36 0.99
CA MET A 142 -10.82 -5.77 0.02
C MET A 142 -10.34 -6.79 -1.02
N SER A 143 -10.01 -8.02 -0.59
CA SER A 143 -9.58 -9.10 -1.49
C SER A 143 -10.69 -9.48 -2.48
N ARG A 144 -11.94 -9.59 -2.00
CA ARG A 144 -13.10 -9.85 -2.89
C ARG A 144 -13.33 -8.70 -3.86
N TYR A 145 -13.19 -7.47 -3.40
CA TYR A 145 -13.29 -6.30 -4.27
C TYR A 145 -12.21 -6.31 -5.37
N SER A 146 -10.95 -6.56 -4.99
CA SER A 146 -9.81 -6.67 -5.92
C SER A 146 -10.05 -7.75 -6.99
N GLN A 147 -10.47 -8.95 -6.59
CA GLN A 147 -10.77 -10.05 -7.50
C GLN A 147 -11.92 -9.74 -8.46
N ASN A 148 -12.97 -9.05 -7.97
CA ASN A 148 -14.07 -8.64 -8.81
C ASN A 148 -13.65 -7.59 -9.84
N LEU A 149 -12.78 -6.67 -9.44
CA LEU A 149 -12.22 -5.66 -10.32
C LEU A 149 -11.35 -6.29 -11.41
N GLU A 150 -10.50 -7.23 -11.04
CA GLU A 150 -9.65 -7.98 -11.95
C GLU A 150 -10.48 -8.75 -13.00
N LYS A 151 -11.55 -9.44 -12.57
CA LYS A 151 -12.46 -10.15 -13.47
C LYS A 151 -13.13 -9.21 -14.46
N LYS A 152 -13.62 -8.05 -14.02
CA LYS A 152 -14.23 -7.06 -14.91
C LYS A 152 -13.25 -6.57 -15.97
N LEU A 153 -12.01 -6.24 -15.54
CA LEU A 153 -10.98 -5.72 -16.44
C LEU A 153 -10.45 -6.79 -17.42
N SER A 154 -10.43 -8.08 -17.00
CA SER A 154 -10.01 -9.19 -17.86
C SER A 154 -11.06 -9.56 -18.92
N THR A 155 -12.35 -9.39 -18.61
CA THR A 155 -13.46 -9.72 -19.53
C THR A 155 -13.58 -8.71 -20.67
N GLU A 156 -13.02 -7.51 -20.51
CA GLU A 156 -13.00 -6.49 -21.57
C GLU A 156 -11.81 -6.61 -22.54
N ARG A 157 -11.10 -7.74 -22.52
CA ARG A 157 -10.08 -8.13 -23.51
C ARG A 157 -10.73 -8.93 -24.62
#